data_b3c22bae04d1bca60a22350fcc56b589
#
_entry.id   b3c22bae04d1bca60a22350fcc56b589
#
_cell.length_a   1.000
_cell.length_b   1.000
_cell.length_c   1.000
_cell.angle_alpha   90.00
_cell.angle_beta   90.00
_cell.angle_gamma   90.00
#
_symmetry.space_group_name_H-M   'P 1'
#
loop_
_entity.id
_entity.type
_entity.pdbx_description
1 polymer ?
#
loop_
_entity_poly.entity_id
_entity_poly.type
_entity_poly.pdbx_seq_one_letter_code
_entity_poly.pdbx_strand_id
1 'polypeptide(L)'
;MILEVCVDSTASALAAKRGGADRLELCADLIVGGTTPSLALVRQVKAETGLPVRALLRPRFGDFCYDRYELAQMEQLAAELVAAGADGIVTGALTPEGDLDTAALRPIYAAARRAAREAGRPAACTLHRAFDVCRDPFAALEAAKELQLATILTSGQAASAPQGASLLHQLVQAAGNDIEILVGAGVGPANLPDLAAQTGARAFHLSGKKVLDSRMIFRREGVPMGLPGFSEFDIWQTDEATIREVRTILDALASDALASDA
;
A
#
# COMPACT_ATOMS: atom_id res chain seq x y z
N MET A 1 -0.28 -12.52 11.93
CA MET A 1 0.35 -11.33 11.33
C MET A 1 -0.22 -11.08 9.93
N ILE A 2 -0.29 -9.84 9.46
CA ILE A 2 -0.90 -9.44 8.17
C ILE A 2 0.17 -9.30 7.09
N LEU A 3 -0.09 -9.90 5.92
CA LEU A 3 0.69 -9.73 4.71
C LEU A 3 -0.12 -8.96 3.67
N GLU A 4 0.26 -7.71 3.40
CA GLU A 4 -0.29 -6.92 2.30
C GLU A 4 0.69 -6.89 1.12
N VAL A 5 0.19 -7.15 -0.08
CA VAL A 5 1.01 -7.14 -1.30
C VAL A 5 0.52 -6.06 -2.25
N CYS A 6 1.43 -5.14 -2.66
CA CYS A 6 1.08 -4.17 -3.70
C CYS A 6 1.26 -4.78 -5.09
N VAL A 7 0.24 -4.59 -5.91
CA VAL A 7 0.11 -5.19 -7.25
C VAL A 7 -0.46 -4.18 -8.24
N ASP A 8 -0.11 -4.30 -9.52
CA ASP A 8 -0.60 -3.43 -10.60
C ASP A 8 -1.19 -4.19 -11.79
N SER A 9 -1.41 -5.49 -11.61
CA SER A 9 -2.01 -6.35 -12.62
C SER A 9 -2.76 -7.52 -11.99
N THR A 10 -3.71 -8.09 -12.74
CA THR A 10 -4.42 -9.31 -12.31
C THR A 10 -3.47 -10.49 -12.16
N ALA A 11 -2.43 -10.58 -13.01
CA ALA A 11 -1.43 -11.63 -12.91
C ALA A 11 -0.64 -11.55 -11.60
N SER A 12 -0.20 -10.35 -11.20
CA SER A 12 0.45 -10.09 -9.91
C SER A 12 -0.50 -10.37 -8.73
N ALA A 13 -1.77 -9.95 -8.83
CA ALA A 13 -2.78 -10.20 -7.81
C ALA A 13 -3.02 -11.71 -7.57
N LEU A 14 -3.11 -12.50 -8.64
CA LEU A 14 -3.23 -13.95 -8.56
C LEU A 14 -1.98 -14.63 -7.97
N ALA A 15 -0.79 -14.15 -8.33
CA ALA A 15 0.46 -14.63 -7.74
C ALA A 15 0.53 -14.33 -6.24
N ALA A 16 0.15 -13.12 -5.83
CA ALA A 16 0.05 -12.73 -4.41
C ALA A 16 -0.93 -13.61 -3.64
N LYS A 17 -2.12 -13.85 -4.21
CA LYS A 17 -3.13 -14.76 -3.61
C LYS A 17 -2.56 -16.17 -3.41
N ARG A 18 -1.97 -16.78 -4.45
CA ARG A 18 -1.39 -18.13 -4.35
C ARG A 18 -0.20 -18.20 -3.38
N GLY A 19 0.52 -17.09 -3.24
CA GLY A 19 1.61 -16.95 -2.26
C GLY A 19 1.13 -16.77 -0.83
N GLY A 20 -0.17 -16.52 -0.58
CA GLY A 20 -0.74 -16.41 0.76
C GLY A 20 -0.87 -14.98 1.28
N ALA A 21 -1.01 -13.98 0.41
CA ALA A 21 -1.36 -12.61 0.82
C ALA A 21 -2.72 -12.57 1.51
N ASP A 22 -2.84 -11.80 2.61
CA ASP A 22 -4.10 -11.58 3.31
C ASP A 22 -4.95 -10.50 2.63
N ARG A 23 -4.31 -9.49 2.03
CA ARG A 23 -4.96 -8.40 1.29
C ARG A 23 -4.03 -7.82 0.22
N LEU A 24 -4.60 -7.05 -0.68
CA LEU A 24 -3.89 -6.40 -1.76
C LEU A 24 -3.99 -4.87 -1.65
N GLU A 25 -2.88 -4.17 -1.89
CA GLU A 25 -2.92 -2.79 -2.35
C GLU A 25 -2.90 -2.81 -3.88
N LEU A 26 -3.97 -2.34 -4.50
CA LEU A 26 -4.07 -2.32 -5.96
C LEU A 26 -3.70 -0.94 -6.50
N CYS A 27 -2.70 -0.93 -7.36
CA CYS A 27 -2.12 0.25 -7.98
C CYS A 27 -2.21 0.19 -9.51
N ALA A 28 -1.85 1.27 -10.17
CA ALA A 28 -1.26 1.29 -11.50
C ALA A 28 0.19 1.78 -11.38
N ASP A 29 0.99 1.59 -12.41
CA ASP A 29 2.30 2.24 -12.59
C ASP A 29 3.24 2.14 -11.37
N LEU A 30 3.41 0.95 -10.79
CA LEU A 30 4.28 0.74 -9.62
C LEU A 30 5.74 1.17 -9.86
N ILE A 31 6.16 1.28 -11.13
CA ILE A 31 7.50 1.74 -11.51
C ILE A 31 7.76 3.21 -11.10
N VAL A 32 6.72 4.03 -11.02
CA VAL A 32 6.78 5.42 -10.54
C VAL A 32 6.28 5.56 -9.09
N GLY A 33 6.18 4.45 -8.36
CA GLY A 33 5.71 4.43 -6.97
C GLY A 33 4.19 4.26 -6.83
N GLY A 34 3.50 3.93 -7.91
CA GLY A 34 2.06 3.68 -7.95
C GLY A 34 1.22 4.92 -8.22
N THR A 35 0.18 4.74 -9.02
CA THR A 35 -0.91 5.70 -9.28
C THR A 35 -2.26 5.00 -9.14
N THR A 36 -3.36 5.74 -9.30
CA THR A 36 -4.72 5.20 -9.16
C THR A 36 -5.02 4.15 -10.24
N PRO A 37 -5.45 2.94 -9.88
CA PRO A 37 -5.81 1.90 -10.83
C PRO A 37 -7.12 2.22 -11.53
N SER A 38 -7.32 1.66 -12.74
CA SER A 38 -8.60 1.77 -13.43
C SER A 38 -9.69 0.99 -12.68
N LEU A 39 -10.93 1.47 -12.77
CA LEU A 39 -12.11 0.77 -12.19
C LEU A 39 -12.31 -0.63 -12.78
N ALA A 40 -11.90 -0.84 -14.04
CA ALA A 40 -11.93 -2.14 -14.69
C ALA A 40 -10.97 -3.12 -14.01
N LEU A 41 -9.75 -2.68 -13.69
CA LEU A 41 -8.76 -3.50 -12.99
C LEU A 41 -9.24 -3.84 -11.56
N VAL A 42 -9.86 -2.88 -10.85
CA VAL A 42 -10.45 -3.14 -9.52
C VAL A 42 -11.48 -4.26 -9.60
N ARG A 43 -12.45 -4.17 -10.53
CA ARG A 43 -13.49 -5.21 -10.71
C ARG A 43 -12.89 -6.57 -11.03
N GLN A 44 -11.93 -6.61 -11.96
CA GLN A 44 -11.29 -7.85 -12.38
C GLN A 44 -10.52 -8.50 -11.23
N VAL A 45 -9.68 -7.75 -10.52
CA VAL A 45 -8.89 -8.27 -9.40
C VAL A 45 -9.80 -8.79 -8.28
N LYS A 46 -10.88 -8.07 -7.96
CA LYS A 46 -11.86 -8.54 -6.96
C LYS A 46 -12.52 -9.85 -7.38
N ALA A 47 -12.96 -9.96 -8.62
CA ALA A 47 -13.62 -11.17 -9.14
C ALA A 47 -12.66 -12.38 -9.13
N GLU A 48 -11.41 -12.20 -9.57
CA GLU A 48 -10.44 -13.28 -9.72
C GLU A 48 -9.79 -13.71 -8.39
N THR A 49 -9.61 -12.77 -7.47
CA THR A 49 -8.90 -13.09 -6.23
C THR A 49 -9.83 -13.37 -5.05
N GLY A 50 -10.94 -12.68 -4.95
CA GLY A 50 -11.79 -12.68 -3.76
C GLY A 50 -11.13 -12.06 -2.51
N LEU A 51 -9.87 -11.63 -2.59
CA LEU A 51 -9.16 -11.02 -1.47
C LEU A 51 -9.70 -9.62 -1.16
N PRO A 52 -9.50 -9.12 0.06
CA PRO A 52 -9.65 -7.71 0.37
C PRO A 52 -8.71 -6.87 -0.52
N VAL A 53 -9.25 -5.83 -1.18
CA VAL A 53 -8.52 -4.91 -2.06
C VAL A 53 -8.63 -3.50 -1.55
N ARG A 54 -7.52 -2.88 -1.23
CA ARG A 54 -7.41 -1.44 -0.98
C ARG A 54 -6.85 -0.77 -2.23
N ALA A 55 -7.59 0.13 -2.85
CA ALA A 55 -7.17 0.78 -4.09
C ALA A 55 -6.36 2.04 -3.80
N LEU A 56 -5.19 2.16 -4.42
CA LEU A 56 -4.39 3.37 -4.34
C LEU A 56 -5.15 4.53 -5.00
N LEU A 57 -5.25 5.63 -4.30
CA LEU A 57 -5.82 6.88 -4.80
C LEU A 57 -4.72 7.96 -4.79
N ARG A 58 -3.99 8.03 -5.88
CA ARG A 58 -2.88 8.95 -6.14
C ARG A 58 -2.94 9.40 -7.59
N PRO A 59 -3.33 10.66 -7.86
CA PRO A 59 -3.62 11.12 -9.22
C PRO A 59 -2.36 11.20 -10.10
N ARG A 60 -1.19 11.40 -9.52
CA ARG A 60 0.10 11.51 -10.23
C ARG A 60 1.27 11.05 -9.37
N PHE A 61 2.42 10.81 -9.99
CA PHE A 61 3.69 10.70 -9.28
C PHE A 61 4.18 12.10 -8.81
N GLY A 62 5.25 12.13 -8.02
CA GLY A 62 5.81 13.35 -7.41
C GLY A 62 5.33 13.50 -5.98
N ASP A 63 5.19 14.74 -5.52
CA ASP A 63 4.80 15.08 -4.16
C ASP A 63 3.34 14.73 -3.83
N PHE A 64 2.91 15.13 -2.64
CA PHE A 64 1.57 14.88 -2.12
C PHE A 64 0.83 16.19 -1.78
N CYS A 65 1.31 17.33 -2.31
CA CYS A 65 0.66 18.62 -2.19
C CYS A 65 -0.18 18.85 -3.46
N TYR A 66 -1.47 18.58 -3.38
CA TYR A 66 -2.38 18.56 -4.52
C TYR A 66 -3.11 19.88 -4.71
N ASP A 67 -3.40 20.21 -5.96
CA ASP A 67 -4.23 21.35 -6.29
C ASP A 67 -5.73 21.02 -6.13
N ARG A 68 -6.58 22.05 -6.27
CA ARG A 68 -8.03 21.91 -6.14
C ARG A 68 -8.66 20.94 -7.15
N TYR A 69 -8.07 20.80 -8.33
CA TYR A 69 -8.59 19.92 -9.37
C TYR A 69 -8.24 18.46 -9.10
N GLU A 70 -7.01 18.23 -8.63
CA GLU A 70 -6.56 16.92 -8.20
C GLU A 70 -7.38 16.43 -7.00
N LEU A 71 -7.62 17.30 -6.01
CA LEU A 71 -8.44 16.96 -4.84
C LEU A 71 -9.89 16.65 -5.21
N ALA A 72 -10.49 17.41 -6.14
CA ALA A 72 -11.84 17.13 -6.63
C ALA A 72 -11.92 15.77 -7.37
N GLN A 73 -10.92 15.44 -8.19
CA GLN A 73 -10.81 14.13 -8.83
C GLN A 73 -10.66 13.01 -7.80
N MET A 74 -9.82 13.22 -6.77
CA MET A 74 -9.61 12.24 -5.70
C MET A 74 -10.89 11.97 -4.93
N GLU A 75 -11.68 12.99 -4.59
CA GLU A 75 -12.96 12.82 -3.90
C GLU A 75 -13.96 11.98 -4.74
N GLN A 76 -14.08 12.27 -6.02
CA GLN A 76 -14.93 11.50 -6.92
C GLN A 76 -14.46 10.05 -7.06
N LEU A 77 -13.17 9.87 -7.35
CA LEU A 77 -12.57 8.54 -7.53
C LEU A 77 -12.62 7.69 -6.26
N ALA A 78 -12.56 8.29 -5.07
CA ALA A 78 -12.69 7.57 -3.81
C ALA A 78 -14.02 6.79 -3.74
N ALA A 79 -15.12 7.42 -4.13
CA ALA A 79 -16.43 6.77 -4.19
C ALA A 79 -16.51 5.72 -5.31
N GLU A 80 -15.99 6.05 -6.51
CA GLU A 80 -16.04 5.16 -7.67
C GLU A 80 -15.21 3.89 -7.49
N LEU A 81 -14.01 3.97 -6.87
CA LEU A 81 -13.17 2.82 -6.56
C LEU A 81 -13.88 1.86 -5.60
N VAL A 82 -14.51 2.40 -4.56
CA VAL A 82 -15.29 1.59 -3.61
C VAL A 82 -16.52 1.00 -4.29
N ALA A 83 -17.25 1.76 -5.10
CA ALA A 83 -18.38 1.26 -5.87
C ALA A 83 -17.95 0.17 -6.89
N ALA A 84 -16.75 0.25 -7.43
CA ALA A 84 -16.17 -0.78 -8.30
C ALA A 84 -15.76 -2.07 -7.57
N GLY A 85 -15.80 -2.11 -6.23
CA GLY A 85 -15.55 -3.30 -5.43
C GLY A 85 -14.32 -3.21 -4.51
N ALA A 86 -13.58 -2.11 -4.48
CA ALA A 86 -12.48 -1.94 -3.53
C ALA A 86 -13.02 -1.91 -2.09
N ASP A 87 -12.37 -2.61 -1.18
CA ASP A 87 -12.73 -2.68 0.25
C ASP A 87 -12.21 -1.49 1.03
N GLY A 88 -11.50 -0.59 0.39
CA GLY A 88 -10.99 0.64 0.92
C GLY A 88 -10.12 1.39 -0.07
N ILE A 89 -9.62 2.55 0.38
CA ILE A 89 -8.69 3.38 -0.39
C ILE A 89 -7.41 3.61 0.39
N VAL A 90 -6.32 3.80 -0.36
CA VAL A 90 -5.00 4.15 0.16
C VAL A 90 -4.64 5.52 -0.41
N THR A 91 -4.54 6.54 0.42
CA THR A 91 -4.24 7.91 -0.04
C THR A 91 -3.58 8.75 1.05
N GLY A 92 -3.14 9.94 0.70
CA GLY A 92 -2.59 10.93 1.62
C GLY A 92 -2.32 12.23 0.88
N ALA A 93 -2.47 13.33 1.56
CA ALA A 93 -2.15 14.67 1.07
C ALA A 93 -1.41 15.46 2.17
N LEU A 94 -0.49 16.30 1.76
CA LEU A 94 0.29 17.17 2.65
C LEU A 94 0.05 18.63 2.31
N THR A 95 0.12 19.49 3.31
CA THR A 95 0.19 20.94 3.11
C THR A 95 1.57 21.33 2.55
N PRO A 96 1.71 22.56 2.00
CA PRO A 96 3.04 23.06 1.62
C PRO A 96 4.06 23.06 2.75
N GLU A 97 3.61 23.13 4.00
CA GLU A 97 4.45 23.08 5.21
C GLU A 97 4.84 21.67 5.62
N GLY A 98 4.29 20.65 4.95
CA GLY A 98 4.56 19.23 5.20
C GLY A 98 3.70 18.59 6.30
N ASP A 99 2.64 19.25 6.76
CA ASP A 99 1.67 18.66 7.66
C ASP A 99 0.66 17.81 6.90
N LEU A 100 0.04 16.83 7.56
CA LEU A 100 -1.05 16.07 6.97
C LEU A 100 -2.24 17.02 6.68
N ASP A 101 -2.64 17.14 5.41
CA ASP A 101 -3.76 18.00 5.01
C ASP A 101 -5.10 17.33 5.36
N THR A 102 -5.49 17.44 6.62
CA THR A 102 -6.74 16.86 7.11
C THR A 102 -7.96 17.52 6.50
N ALA A 103 -7.87 18.78 6.10
CA ALA A 103 -8.98 19.50 5.46
C ALA A 103 -9.27 18.93 4.06
N ALA A 104 -8.23 18.66 3.27
CA ALA A 104 -8.34 18.02 1.96
C ALA A 104 -8.73 16.54 2.06
N LEU A 105 -8.19 15.80 3.05
CA LEU A 105 -8.41 14.36 3.17
C LEU A 105 -9.79 13.99 3.72
N ARG A 106 -10.38 14.81 4.58
CA ARG A 106 -11.68 14.52 5.21
C ARG A 106 -12.81 14.25 4.20
N PRO A 107 -13.04 15.07 3.16
CA PRO A 107 -14.07 14.81 2.16
C PRO A 107 -13.78 13.54 1.34
N ILE A 108 -12.52 13.27 1.01
CA ILE A 108 -12.10 12.09 0.25
C ILE A 108 -12.43 10.80 1.02
N TYR A 109 -12.02 10.71 2.29
CA TYR A 109 -12.34 9.53 3.12
C TYR A 109 -13.85 9.43 3.41
N ALA A 110 -14.55 10.56 3.53
CA ALA A 110 -16.00 10.55 3.71
C ALA A 110 -16.72 10.01 2.46
N ALA A 111 -16.25 10.34 1.25
CA ALA A 111 -16.81 9.83 -0.01
C ALA A 111 -16.63 8.30 -0.11
N ALA A 112 -15.43 7.77 0.20
CA ALA A 112 -15.19 6.33 0.23
C ALA A 112 -16.10 5.60 1.25
N ARG A 113 -16.21 6.13 2.46
CA ARG A 113 -17.07 5.54 3.51
C ARG A 113 -18.55 5.61 3.16
N ARG A 114 -19.00 6.67 2.50
CA ARG A 114 -20.39 6.79 2.02
C ARG A 114 -20.68 5.70 0.99
N ALA A 115 -19.87 5.58 -0.05
CA ALA A 115 -20.03 4.54 -1.08
C ALA A 115 -20.00 3.12 -0.49
N ALA A 116 -19.16 2.88 0.51
CA ALA A 116 -19.10 1.58 1.20
C ALA A 116 -20.38 1.28 1.98
N ARG A 117 -20.94 2.27 2.71
CA ARG A 117 -22.23 2.12 3.41
C ARG A 117 -23.36 1.82 2.43
N GLU A 118 -23.41 2.51 1.29
CA GLU A 118 -24.37 2.25 0.22
C GLU A 118 -24.26 0.82 -0.35
N ALA A 119 -23.04 0.28 -0.35
CA ALA A 119 -22.77 -1.11 -0.73
C ALA A 119 -22.93 -2.12 0.41
N GLY A 120 -23.40 -1.71 1.61
CA GLY A 120 -23.62 -2.58 2.77
C GLY A 120 -22.34 -3.14 3.43
N ARG A 121 -21.20 -2.46 3.30
CA ARG A 121 -19.90 -2.90 3.84
C ARG A 121 -19.06 -1.75 4.39
N PRO A 122 -18.07 -1.99 5.27
CA PRO A 122 -17.13 -0.97 5.70
C PRO A 122 -16.12 -0.64 4.60
N ALA A 123 -15.51 0.56 4.65
CA ALA A 123 -14.31 0.91 3.88
C ALA A 123 -13.12 1.07 4.83
N ALA A 124 -12.05 0.32 4.59
CA ALA A 124 -10.78 0.54 5.25
C ALA A 124 -10.02 1.68 4.56
N CYS A 125 -9.76 2.75 5.30
CA CYS A 125 -9.00 3.90 4.81
C CYS A 125 -7.57 3.83 5.34
N THR A 126 -6.59 3.95 4.43
CA THR A 126 -5.16 3.87 4.73
C THR A 126 -4.48 5.18 4.36
N LEU A 127 -3.61 5.68 5.22
CA LEU A 127 -2.64 6.71 4.88
C LEU A 127 -1.40 6.06 4.27
N HIS A 128 -1.07 6.43 3.04
CA HIS A 128 0.11 5.89 2.36
C HIS A 128 1.40 6.63 2.76
N ARG A 129 2.49 6.36 2.06
CA ARG A 129 3.83 6.88 2.33
C ARG A 129 4.01 8.40 2.18
N ALA A 130 2.95 9.20 1.95
CA ALA A 130 2.98 10.63 2.25
C ALA A 130 3.36 10.87 3.71
N PHE A 131 3.02 9.93 4.61
CA PHE A 131 3.48 9.92 5.99
C PHE A 131 5.01 9.96 6.12
N ASP A 132 5.73 9.30 5.23
CA ASP A 132 7.20 9.24 5.31
C ASP A 132 7.90 10.55 4.95
N VAL A 133 7.19 11.49 4.34
CA VAL A 133 7.71 12.82 3.98
C VAL A 133 6.97 13.96 4.70
N CYS A 134 6.14 13.65 5.69
CA CYS A 134 5.54 14.66 6.55
C CYS A 134 6.58 15.24 7.52
N ARG A 135 6.31 16.46 8.01
CA ARG A 135 7.21 17.19 8.90
C ARG A 135 7.33 16.55 10.28
N ASP A 136 6.21 16.11 10.86
CA ASP A 136 6.12 15.53 12.20
C ASP A 136 5.31 14.23 12.16
N PRO A 137 5.95 13.06 12.33
CA PRO A 137 5.25 11.78 12.26
C PRO A 137 4.27 11.55 13.40
N PHE A 138 4.50 12.12 14.59
CA PHE A 138 3.58 11.94 15.71
C PHE A 138 2.36 12.83 15.57
N ALA A 139 2.51 14.07 15.11
CA ALA A 139 1.38 14.93 14.76
C ALA A 139 0.55 14.31 13.62
N ALA A 140 1.20 13.72 12.60
CA ALA A 140 0.52 13.03 11.52
C ALA A 140 -0.19 11.74 12.00
N LEU A 141 0.36 11.00 12.96
CA LEU A 141 -0.29 9.85 13.60
C LEU A 141 -1.58 10.27 14.30
N GLU A 142 -1.54 11.31 15.14
CA GLU A 142 -2.74 11.79 15.82
C GLU A 142 -3.80 12.32 14.84
N ALA A 143 -3.38 13.06 13.81
CA ALA A 143 -4.29 13.49 12.74
C ALA A 143 -4.92 12.31 11.98
N ALA A 144 -4.18 11.22 11.77
CA ALA A 144 -4.69 10.00 11.16
C ALA A 144 -5.73 9.29 12.06
N LYS A 145 -5.50 9.27 13.39
CA LYS A 145 -6.48 8.76 14.35
C LYS A 145 -7.75 9.61 14.37
N GLU A 146 -7.64 10.95 14.37
CA GLU A 146 -8.79 11.86 14.27
C GLU A 146 -9.59 11.67 12.97
N LEU A 147 -8.93 11.36 11.87
CA LEU A 147 -9.55 10.98 10.60
C LEU A 147 -10.13 9.55 10.63
N GLN A 148 -9.96 8.81 11.72
CA GLN A 148 -10.41 7.43 11.91
C GLN A 148 -9.86 6.50 10.81
N LEU A 149 -8.59 6.63 10.48
CA LEU A 149 -7.94 5.75 9.51
C LEU A 149 -7.66 4.39 10.15
N ALA A 150 -7.74 3.35 9.32
CA ALA A 150 -7.49 1.98 9.78
C ALA A 150 -5.99 1.66 9.84
N THR A 151 -5.19 2.28 8.97
CA THR A 151 -3.80 1.88 8.73
C THR A 151 -2.95 3.07 8.29
N ILE A 152 -1.69 3.09 8.72
CA ILE A 152 -0.63 3.95 8.17
C ILE A 152 0.45 3.05 7.55
N LEU A 153 0.69 3.18 6.25
CA LEU A 153 1.82 2.56 5.54
C LEU A 153 3.04 3.46 5.64
N THR A 154 4.11 2.96 6.24
CA THR A 154 5.31 3.77 6.49
C THR A 154 6.60 2.94 6.49
N SER A 155 7.71 3.57 6.14
CA SER A 155 9.07 3.07 6.31
C SER A 155 9.77 3.66 7.55
N GLY A 156 9.04 4.41 8.39
CA GLY A 156 9.63 5.16 9.50
C GLY A 156 10.44 6.36 9.03
N GLN A 157 9.92 7.11 8.03
CA GLN A 157 10.55 8.29 7.44
C GLN A 157 12.00 8.06 6.95
N ALA A 158 12.31 6.82 6.55
CA ALA A 158 13.62 6.44 6.04
C ALA A 158 13.53 5.88 4.62
N ALA A 159 14.66 5.73 3.94
CA ALA A 159 14.71 5.17 2.60
C ALA A 159 14.19 3.72 2.55
N SER A 160 14.30 2.97 3.66
CA SER A 160 13.78 1.62 3.80
C SER A 160 13.34 1.35 5.24
N ALA A 161 12.45 0.39 5.43
CA ALA A 161 11.96 -0.02 6.75
C ALA A 161 13.08 -0.46 7.72
N PRO A 162 14.11 -1.22 7.30
CA PRO A 162 15.24 -1.52 8.18
C PRO A 162 15.96 -0.27 8.70
N GLN A 163 16.09 0.76 7.89
CA GLN A 163 16.73 2.02 8.32
C GLN A 163 15.83 2.84 9.25
N GLY A 164 14.51 2.71 9.09
CA GLY A 164 13.50 3.40 9.92
C GLY A 164 13.03 2.61 11.14
N ALA A 165 13.64 1.46 11.46
CA ALA A 165 13.14 0.53 12.49
C ALA A 165 12.93 1.20 13.86
N SER A 166 13.80 2.12 14.26
CA SER A 166 13.68 2.86 15.53
C SER A 166 12.42 3.72 15.60
N LEU A 167 12.11 4.49 14.53
CA LEU A 167 10.89 5.28 14.49
C LEU A 167 9.65 4.39 14.32
N LEU A 168 9.74 3.32 13.53
CA LEU A 168 8.67 2.33 13.37
C LEU A 168 8.29 1.74 14.74
N HIS A 169 9.26 1.38 15.58
CA HIS A 169 9.00 0.91 16.94
C HIS A 169 8.21 1.94 17.77
N GLN A 170 8.66 3.20 17.76
CA GLN A 170 7.98 4.27 18.50
C GLN A 170 6.55 4.50 17.98
N LEU A 171 6.35 4.46 16.67
CA LEU A 171 5.04 4.60 16.06
C LEU A 171 4.11 3.44 16.41
N VAL A 172 4.60 2.20 16.43
CA VAL A 172 3.84 1.03 16.87
C VAL A 172 3.38 1.19 18.31
N GLN A 173 4.27 1.64 19.20
CA GLN A 173 3.91 1.90 20.61
C GLN A 173 2.88 3.03 20.74
N ALA A 174 3.07 4.15 20.02
CA ALA A 174 2.16 5.29 20.07
C ALA A 174 0.80 5.02 19.39
N ALA A 175 0.79 4.17 18.38
CA ALA A 175 -0.44 3.75 17.68
C ALA A 175 -1.32 2.88 18.57
N GLY A 176 -0.71 2.03 19.40
CA GLY A 176 -1.45 1.09 20.25
C GLY A 176 -2.39 0.20 19.45
N ASN A 177 -3.66 0.16 19.86
CA ASN A 177 -4.72 -0.56 19.15
C ASN A 177 -5.61 0.35 18.29
N ASP A 178 -5.33 1.66 18.23
CA ASP A 178 -6.20 2.63 17.57
C ASP A 178 -6.03 2.61 16.06
N ILE A 179 -4.80 2.36 15.59
CA ILE A 179 -4.47 2.38 14.16
C ILE A 179 -3.34 1.38 13.87
N GLU A 180 -3.45 0.63 12.77
CA GLU A 180 -2.44 -0.34 12.35
C GLU A 180 -1.24 0.37 11.72
N ILE A 181 -0.03 0.10 12.20
CA ILE A 181 1.21 0.47 11.51
C ILE A 181 1.59 -0.66 10.57
N LEU A 182 1.52 -0.37 9.27
CA LEU A 182 1.87 -1.27 8.17
C LEU A 182 3.29 -0.94 7.71
N VAL A 183 4.23 -1.83 8.01
CA VAL A 183 5.64 -1.61 7.71
C VAL A 183 5.93 -1.91 6.24
N GLY A 184 6.43 -0.94 5.49
CA GLY A 184 6.72 -1.05 4.06
C GLY A 184 8.03 -0.40 3.65
N ALA A 185 8.37 -0.55 2.37
CA ALA A 185 9.64 -0.16 1.73
C ALA A 185 10.84 -1.06 2.09
N GLY A 186 11.19 -1.92 1.16
CA GLY A 186 12.33 -2.82 1.28
C GLY A 186 12.12 -4.01 2.22
N VAL A 187 10.86 -4.33 2.55
CA VAL A 187 10.51 -5.56 3.27
C VAL A 187 10.68 -6.77 2.36
N GLY A 188 11.29 -7.81 2.87
CA GLY A 188 11.50 -9.07 2.16
C GLY A 188 11.89 -10.21 3.09
N PRO A 189 12.01 -11.45 2.57
CA PRO A 189 12.29 -12.62 3.41
C PRO A 189 13.54 -12.46 4.29
N ALA A 190 14.59 -11.84 3.75
CA ALA A 190 15.88 -11.73 4.41
C ALA A 190 15.89 -10.82 5.65
N ASN A 191 14.98 -9.84 5.75
CA ASN A 191 14.96 -8.86 6.83
C ASN A 191 13.68 -8.88 7.68
N LEU A 192 12.68 -9.64 7.27
CA LEU A 192 11.37 -9.66 7.92
C LEU A 192 11.43 -10.11 9.40
N PRO A 193 12.18 -11.16 9.79
CA PRO A 193 12.29 -11.56 11.20
C PRO A 193 12.84 -10.45 12.08
N ASP A 194 13.93 -9.81 11.63
CA ASP A 194 14.57 -8.72 12.36
C ASP A 194 13.67 -7.49 12.47
N LEU A 195 12.97 -7.14 11.37
CA LEU A 195 12.00 -6.05 11.38
C LEU A 195 10.85 -6.30 12.35
N ALA A 196 10.29 -7.50 12.37
CA ALA A 196 9.23 -7.86 13.30
C ALA A 196 9.69 -7.74 14.75
N ALA A 197 10.89 -8.27 15.07
CA ALA A 197 11.46 -8.22 16.40
C ALA A 197 11.80 -6.79 16.84
N GLN A 198 12.42 -5.98 15.97
CA GLN A 198 12.84 -4.62 16.29
C GLN A 198 11.68 -3.63 16.40
N THR A 199 10.65 -3.77 15.57
CA THR A 199 9.54 -2.81 15.50
C THR A 199 8.36 -3.18 16.38
N GLY A 200 8.14 -4.47 16.63
CA GLY A 200 6.91 -4.99 17.23
C GLY A 200 5.69 -4.93 16.30
N ALA A 201 5.88 -4.57 15.03
CA ALA A 201 4.81 -4.48 14.04
C ALA A 201 4.21 -5.86 13.72
N ARG A 202 2.93 -5.91 13.39
CA ARG A 202 2.19 -7.12 13.05
C ARG A 202 1.64 -7.12 11.62
N ALA A 203 1.92 -6.05 10.85
CA ALA A 203 1.48 -5.89 9.47
C ALA A 203 2.66 -5.44 8.58
N PHE A 204 2.85 -6.14 7.46
CA PHE A 204 3.98 -5.93 6.55
C PHE A 204 3.51 -5.81 5.11
N HIS A 205 4.16 -4.91 4.37
CA HIS A 205 3.83 -4.56 2.99
C HIS A 205 5.04 -4.72 2.08
N LEU A 206 4.85 -5.40 0.95
CA LEU A 206 5.86 -5.56 -0.07
C LEU A 206 5.24 -5.77 -1.47
N SER A 207 6.04 -5.60 -2.53
CA SER A 207 5.64 -5.95 -3.89
C SER A 207 6.03 -7.38 -4.28
N GLY A 208 7.11 -7.91 -3.69
CA GLY A 208 7.67 -9.22 -4.03
C GLY A 208 7.89 -9.39 -5.53
N LYS A 209 8.24 -8.31 -6.23
CA LYS A 209 8.31 -8.27 -7.70
C LYS A 209 9.55 -8.93 -8.25
N LYS A 210 9.41 -9.55 -9.43
CA LYS A 210 10.49 -10.00 -10.30
C LYS A 210 10.32 -9.43 -11.70
N VAL A 211 11.39 -9.41 -12.46
CA VAL A 211 11.39 -9.05 -13.88
C VAL A 211 11.26 -10.31 -14.71
N LEU A 212 10.29 -10.31 -15.62
CA LEU A 212 10.11 -11.33 -16.64
C LEU A 212 10.47 -10.73 -17.98
N ASP A 213 11.08 -11.54 -18.84
CA ASP A 213 11.30 -11.15 -20.23
C ASP A 213 9.98 -11.11 -21.01
N SER A 214 9.83 -10.11 -21.87
CA SER A 214 8.64 -9.97 -22.73
C SER A 214 8.45 -11.20 -23.62
N ARG A 215 7.18 -11.55 -23.88
CA ARG A 215 6.81 -12.58 -24.85
C ARG A 215 6.93 -12.13 -26.31
N MET A 216 7.25 -10.84 -26.55
CA MET A 216 7.44 -10.34 -27.92
C MET A 216 8.71 -10.92 -28.53
N ILE A 217 8.56 -11.58 -29.69
CA ILE A 217 9.66 -12.14 -30.46
C ILE A 217 10.37 -11.02 -31.22
N PHE A 218 9.61 -10.16 -31.91
CA PHE A 218 10.16 -8.99 -32.59
C PHE A 218 10.44 -7.88 -31.56
N ARG A 219 11.66 -7.34 -31.58
CA ARG A 219 12.09 -6.24 -30.71
C ARG A 219 12.73 -5.14 -31.56
N ARG A 220 12.27 -3.91 -31.35
CA ARG A 220 12.90 -2.73 -31.95
C ARG A 220 13.75 -2.03 -30.92
N GLU A 221 15.05 -2.09 -31.14
CA GLU A 221 16.01 -1.43 -30.27
C GLU A 221 16.07 0.08 -30.54
N GLY A 222 16.53 0.86 -29.54
CA GLY A 222 16.79 2.29 -29.66
C GLY A 222 15.56 3.18 -29.74
N VAL A 223 14.36 2.67 -29.42
CA VAL A 223 13.12 3.45 -29.35
C VAL A 223 12.57 3.42 -27.92
N PRO A 224 13.01 4.33 -27.02
CA PRO A 224 12.50 4.38 -25.67
C PRO A 224 11.07 4.96 -25.65
N MET A 225 10.19 4.37 -24.84
CA MET A 225 8.79 4.80 -24.69
C MET A 225 8.51 5.39 -23.30
N GLY A 226 9.33 5.07 -22.31
CA GLY A 226 9.08 5.43 -20.92
C GLY A 226 10.29 6.06 -20.22
N LEU A 227 10.50 5.65 -18.96
CA LEU A 227 11.56 6.19 -18.12
C LEU A 227 12.95 5.77 -18.62
N PRO A 228 13.94 6.68 -18.63
CA PRO A 228 15.32 6.34 -19.00
C PRO A 228 15.88 5.21 -18.12
N GLY A 229 16.56 4.25 -18.76
CA GLY A 229 17.18 3.11 -18.05
C GLY A 229 16.27 1.91 -17.81
N PHE A 230 15.02 1.96 -18.26
CA PHE A 230 14.12 0.81 -18.26
C PHE A 230 13.96 0.25 -19.67
N SER A 231 13.85 -1.07 -19.75
CA SER A 231 13.58 -1.77 -21.01
C SER A 231 12.09 -1.94 -21.22
N GLU A 232 11.61 -1.68 -22.44
CA GLU A 232 10.22 -1.95 -22.86
C GLU A 232 9.90 -3.45 -22.86
N PHE A 233 10.91 -4.28 -22.74
CA PHE A 233 10.79 -5.75 -22.75
C PHE A 233 10.87 -6.35 -21.33
N ASP A 234 11.03 -5.54 -20.31
CA ASP A 234 11.03 -5.94 -18.90
C ASP A 234 9.60 -5.87 -18.35
N ILE A 235 9.01 -7.02 -18.07
CA ILE A 235 7.67 -7.13 -17.50
C ILE A 235 7.80 -7.37 -15.98
N TRP A 236 7.42 -6.40 -15.20
CA TRP A 236 7.44 -6.48 -13.75
C TRP A 236 6.21 -7.21 -13.24
N GLN A 237 6.40 -8.25 -12.44
CA GLN A 237 5.30 -9.06 -11.90
C GLN A 237 5.65 -9.55 -10.49
N THR A 238 4.64 -9.69 -9.63
CA THR A 238 4.80 -10.32 -8.30
C THR A 238 5.25 -11.77 -8.45
N ASP A 239 6.28 -12.17 -7.68
CA ASP A 239 6.78 -13.53 -7.62
C ASP A 239 6.07 -14.31 -6.50
N GLU A 240 5.29 -15.31 -6.89
CA GLU A 240 4.55 -16.16 -5.97
C GLU A 240 5.46 -16.84 -4.93
N ALA A 241 6.66 -17.26 -5.34
CA ALA A 241 7.60 -17.94 -4.44
C ALA A 241 8.07 -17.01 -3.31
N THR A 242 8.41 -15.76 -3.64
CA THR A 242 8.79 -14.75 -2.65
C THR A 242 7.65 -14.46 -1.67
N ILE A 243 6.41 -14.35 -2.15
CA ILE A 243 5.25 -14.10 -1.27
C ILE A 243 5.01 -15.29 -0.34
N ARG A 244 5.13 -16.52 -0.85
CA ARG A 244 4.98 -17.76 -0.06
C ARG A 244 6.06 -17.88 1.02
N GLU A 245 7.29 -17.53 0.71
CA GLU A 245 8.38 -17.50 1.68
C GLU A 245 8.11 -16.50 2.81
N VAL A 246 7.70 -15.27 2.46
CA VAL A 246 7.29 -14.24 3.44
C VAL A 246 6.13 -14.74 4.30
N ARG A 247 5.10 -15.36 3.71
CA ARG A 247 3.97 -15.93 4.46
C ARG A 247 4.43 -16.97 5.47
N THR A 248 5.30 -17.90 5.05
CA THR A 248 5.87 -18.93 5.94
C THR A 248 6.59 -18.33 7.15
N ILE A 249 7.40 -17.29 6.91
CA ILE A 249 8.11 -16.57 7.99
C ILE A 249 7.10 -15.91 8.94
N LEU A 250 6.09 -15.22 8.43
CA LEU A 250 5.07 -14.55 9.26
C LEU A 250 4.25 -15.55 10.09
N ASP A 251 3.97 -16.73 9.56
CA ASP A 251 3.24 -17.78 10.29
C ASP A 251 4.09 -18.36 11.43
N ALA A 252 5.38 -18.56 11.20
CA ALA A 252 6.32 -19.00 12.24
C ALA A 252 6.42 -17.95 13.37
N LEU A 253 6.62 -16.68 13.03
CA LEU A 253 6.68 -15.58 14.00
C LEU A 253 5.37 -15.42 14.81
N ALA A 254 4.23 -15.66 14.18
CA ALA A 254 2.95 -15.62 14.88
C ALA A 254 2.80 -16.77 15.88
N SER A 255 3.31 -17.97 15.54
CA SER A 255 3.28 -19.14 16.42
C SER A 255 4.20 -18.99 17.64
N ASP A 256 5.40 -18.44 17.43
CA ASP A 256 6.37 -18.17 18.50
C ASP A 256 5.84 -17.13 19.50
N ALA A 257 5.16 -16.08 19.01
CA ALA A 257 4.53 -15.08 19.87
C ALA A 257 3.44 -15.68 20.77
N LEU A 258 2.60 -16.59 20.24
CA LEU A 258 1.58 -17.27 21.03
C LEU A 258 2.17 -18.22 22.08
N ALA A 259 3.33 -18.83 21.81
CA ALA A 259 4.02 -19.70 22.74
C ALA A 259 4.72 -18.95 23.89
N SER A 260 5.08 -17.68 23.66
CA SER A 260 5.71 -16.83 24.70
C SER A 260 4.71 -16.18 25.66
N ASP A 261 3.43 -16.07 25.26
CA ASP A 261 2.34 -15.47 26.06
C ASP A 261 1.59 -16.54 26.89
N ALA A 262 1.87 -17.83 26.73
CA ALA A 262 1.27 -18.96 27.42
C ALA A 262 2.13 -19.49 28.58
#